data_1d44d255d5d24a03f2417652d03a0349
#
_entry.id   1d44d255d5d24a03f2417652d03a0349
#
_cell.length_a   1.000
_cell.length_b   1.000
_cell.length_c   1.000
_cell.angle_alpha   90.00
_cell.angle_beta   90.00
_cell.angle_gamma   90.00
#
_symmetry.space_group_name_H-M   'P 1'
#
loop_
_entity.id
_entity.type
_entity.pdbx_description
1 polymer ?
#
loop_
_entity_poly.entity_id
_entity_poly.type
_entity_poly.pdbx_seq_one_letter_code
_entity_poly.pdbx_strand_id
1 'polypeptide(L)'
;MGFPFSLPFDLQGWVDEHRHELRPPVANRQIWQDSDMIVMVVGGGNRRTDYHDDPRPEFFHQIEGSMVLRIMEDEGHPPVDLEIRAGEVFLLPPGIRHSPQRADPDGIGLVVEYARPEG
;
A
#
# COMPACT_ATOMS: atom_id res chain seq x y z
N MET A 1 4.16 -21.67 22.43
CA MET A 1 3.95 -21.52 21.54
C MET A 1 3.17 -21.98 20.88
N GLY A 2 2.81 -22.23 20.44
CA GLY A 2 1.97 -23.07 19.97
C GLY A 2 1.35 -22.96 18.67
N PHE A 3 0.91 -21.83 18.28
CA PHE A 3 0.20 -21.71 17.01
C PHE A 3 1.19 -21.55 15.87
N PRO A 4 0.96 -22.22 14.71
CA PRO A 4 1.75 -21.97 13.51
C PRO A 4 1.38 -20.64 12.83
N PHE A 5 0.51 -19.87 13.43
CA PHE A 5 0.05 -18.59 12.89
C PHE A 5 -0.29 -17.66 14.04
N SER A 6 -0.33 -16.37 13.75
CA SER A 6 -0.71 -15.39 14.76
C SER A 6 -2.23 -15.30 14.90
N LEU A 7 -2.67 -14.65 15.96
CA LEU A 7 -4.09 -14.37 16.14
C LEU A 7 -4.53 -13.29 15.15
N PRO A 8 -5.84 -13.19 14.90
CA PRO A 8 -6.34 -12.09 14.09
C PRO A 8 -5.87 -10.74 14.61
N PHE A 9 -5.66 -9.82 13.69
CA PHE A 9 -5.07 -8.52 13.96
C PHE A 9 -6.16 -7.45 13.97
N ASP A 10 -6.23 -6.68 15.05
CA ASP A 10 -7.17 -5.57 15.14
C ASP A 10 -6.57 -4.37 14.40
N LEU A 11 -6.89 -4.27 13.11
CA LEU A 11 -6.32 -3.27 12.25
C LEU A 11 -6.67 -1.85 12.67
N GLN A 12 -7.95 -1.59 12.93
CA GLN A 12 -8.36 -0.24 13.29
C GLN A 12 -7.77 0.19 14.63
N GLY A 13 -7.76 -0.71 15.61
CA GLY A 13 -7.15 -0.42 16.90
C GLY A 13 -5.67 -0.13 16.78
N TRP A 14 -4.96 -0.92 15.98
CA TRP A 14 -3.53 -0.70 15.76
C TRP A 14 -3.28 0.65 15.10
N VAL A 15 -4.07 0.99 14.08
CA VAL A 15 -3.96 2.26 13.37
C VAL A 15 -4.15 3.42 14.35
N ASP A 16 -5.18 3.33 15.19
CA ASP A 16 -5.48 4.41 16.14
C ASP A 16 -4.36 4.61 17.15
N GLU A 17 -3.70 3.55 17.56
CA GLU A 17 -2.58 3.63 18.51
C GLU A 17 -1.29 4.11 17.87
N HIS A 18 -1.10 3.89 16.55
CA HIS A 18 0.18 4.15 15.89
C HIS A 18 0.11 5.26 14.84
N ARG A 19 -0.96 6.03 14.84
CA ARG A 19 -1.18 7.08 13.84
C ARG A 19 0.00 8.02 13.71
N HIS A 20 0.58 8.40 14.83
CA HIS A 20 1.71 9.33 14.85
C HIS A 20 2.98 8.75 14.26
N GLU A 21 3.07 7.43 14.14
CA GLU A 21 4.23 6.77 13.55
C GLU A 21 4.08 6.58 12.04
N LEU A 22 2.87 6.78 11.51
CA LEU A 22 2.59 6.60 10.08
C LEU A 22 2.79 7.92 9.33
N ARG A 23 3.94 8.53 9.55
CA ARG A 23 4.31 9.81 8.94
C ARG A 23 5.73 9.74 8.40
N PRO A 24 6.08 10.58 7.42
CA PRO A 24 7.44 10.61 6.91
C PRO A 24 8.47 10.79 8.03
N PRO A 25 9.68 10.26 7.84
CA PRO A 25 10.20 9.63 6.62
C PRO A 25 9.82 8.17 6.48
N VAL A 26 9.42 7.48 7.53
CA VAL A 26 9.07 6.07 7.48
C VAL A 26 7.59 5.95 7.81
N ALA A 27 6.78 5.77 6.77
CA ALA A 27 5.33 5.82 6.90
C ALA A 27 4.66 4.47 6.71
N ASN A 28 5.40 3.39 6.56
CA ASN A 28 4.79 2.09 6.36
C ASN A 28 5.24 1.09 7.43
N ARG A 29 4.37 0.14 7.73
CA ARG A 29 4.63 -0.93 8.68
C ARG A 29 4.07 -2.23 8.16
N GLN A 30 4.93 -3.22 8.03
CA GLN A 30 4.53 -4.57 7.66
C GLN A 30 3.98 -5.27 8.90
N ILE A 31 2.77 -5.86 8.76
CA ILE A 31 2.08 -6.46 9.91
C ILE A 31 2.67 -7.81 10.28
N TRP A 32 2.82 -8.68 9.29
CA TRP A 32 3.40 -10.00 9.51
C TRP A 32 4.74 -10.11 8.81
N GLN A 33 5.67 -10.79 9.48
CA GLN A 33 6.98 -11.09 8.92
C GLN A 33 6.99 -12.53 8.41
N ASP A 34 8.01 -12.88 7.64
CA ASP A 34 8.25 -14.27 7.21
C ASP A 34 7.10 -14.89 6.42
N SER A 35 6.50 -14.11 5.54
CA SER A 35 5.44 -14.59 4.66
C SER A 35 5.74 -14.19 3.22
N ASP A 36 5.23 -14.98 2.29
CA ASP A 36 5.31 -14.65 0.88
C ASP A 36 4.39 -13.48 0.53
N MET A 37 3.43 -13.19 1.40
CA MET A 37 2.56 -12.04 1.21
C MET A 37 2.99 -10.93 2.14
N ILE A 38 3.10 -9.74 1.59
CA ILE A 38 3.38 -8.53 2.36
C ILE A 38 2.06 -7.84 2.62
N VAL A 39 1.71 -7.68 3.90
CA VAL A 39 0.52 -6.95 4.32
C VAL A 39 1.03 -5.77 5.14
N MET A 40 0.82 -4.56 4.63
CA MET A 40 1.38 -3.39 5.31
C MET A 40 0.38 -2.26 5.40
N VAL A 41 0.52 -1.50 6.48
CA VAL A 41 -0.21 -0.25 6.67
C VAL A 41 0.70 0.88 6.21
N VAL A 42 0.15 1.77 5.40
CA VAL A 42 0.92 2.86 4.79
C VAL A 42 0.27 4.18 5.14
N GLY A 43 1.05 5.09 5.71
CA GLY A 43 0.59 6.44 5.98
C GLY A 43 0.81 7.37 4.80
N GLY A 44 0.48 8.64 4.97
CA GLY A 44 0.54 9.63 3.92
C GLY A 44 1.58 10.72 4.18
N GLY A 45 1.50 11.77 3.36
CA GLY A 45 2.43 12.89 3.43
C GLY A 45 3.65 12.72 2.55
N ASN A 46 3.64 11.75 1.63
CA ASN A 46 4.76 11.48 0.74
C ASN A 46 4.37 11.65 -0.72
N ARG A 47 5.35 12.00 -1.53
CA ARG A 47 5.23 12.02 -2.98
C ARG A 47 6.36 11.20 -3.58
N ARG A 48 6.08 10.55 -4.68
CA ARG A 48 7.07 9.70 -5.36
C ARG A 48 7.16 10.08 -6.82
N THR A 49 8.38 9.92 -7.35
CA THR A 49 8.62 10.16 -8.78
C THR A 49 8.96 8.87 -9.52
N ASP A 50 9.18 7.80 -8.79
CA ASP A 50 9.54 6.51 -9.37
C ASP A 50 8.29 5.68 -9.67
N TYR A 51 8.44 4.76 -10.64
CA TYR A 51 7.39 3.83 -11.00
C TYR A 51 7.83 2.41 -10.69
N HIS A 52 6.88 1.61 -10.26
CA HIS A 52 7.08 0.19 -9.97
C HIS A 52 6.42 -0.65 -11.03
N ASP A 53 7.00 -1.81 -11.27
CA ASP A 53 6.44 -2.81 -12.15
C ASP A 53 6.57 -4.14 -11.43
N ASP A 54 5.45 -4.71 -11.04
CA ASP A 54 5.43 -5.97 -10.31
C ASP A 54 4.81 -7.04 -11.20
N PRO A 55 5.46 -8.19 -11.36
CA PRO A 55 4.86 -9.28 -12.16
C PRO A 55 3.65 -9.92 -11.51
N ARG A 56 3.29 -9.52 -10.31
CA ARG A 56 2.15 -10.05 -9.59
C ARG A 56 1.17 -8.95 -9.24
N PRO A 57 -0.10 -9.29 -8.94
CA PRO A 57 -1.07 -8.26 -8.58
C PRO A 57 -0.77 -7.62 -7.25
N GLU A 58 -1.33 -6.44 -7.05
CA GLU A 58 -1.18 -5.68 -5.81
C GLU A 58 -2.55 -5.17 -5.39
N PHE A 59 -2.91 -5.37 -4.12
CA PHE A 59 -4.23 -5.00 -3.61
C PHE A 59 -4.12 -3.76 -2.72
N PHE A 60 -5.01 -2.81 -2.95
CA PHE A 60 -5.08 -1.55 -2.20
C PHE A 60 -6.42 -1.43 -1.50
N HIS A 61 -6.38 -1.05 -0.24
CA HIS A 61 -7.58 -0.71 0.52
C HIS A 61 -7.30 0.58 1.28
N GLN A 62 -7.98 1.66 0.92
CA GLN A 62 -7.80 2.93 1.61
C GLN A 62 -8.70 2.93 2.85
N ILE A 63 -8.10 3.12 4.02
CA ILE A 63 -8.81 3.05 5.29
C ILE A 63 -9.31 4.44 5.68
N GLU A 64 -8.44 5.45 5.60
CA GLU A 64 -8.78 6.83 5.91
C GLU A 64 -8.15 7.75 4.88
N GLY A 65 -8.79 8.89 4.64
CA GLY A 65 -8.30 9.86 3.68
C GLY A 65 -8.33 9.35 2.27
N SER A 66 -7.36 9.74 1.46
CA SER A 66 -7.30 9.33 0.07
C SER A 66 -5.86 9.16 -0.40
N MET A 67 -5.71 8.47 -1.51
CA MET A 67 -4.45 8.38 -2.23
C MET A 67 -4.73 8.36 -3.72
N VAL A 68 -3.71 8.58 -4.51
CA VAL A 68 -3.81 8.51 -5.97
C VAL A 68 -2.84 7.46 -6.46
N LEU A 69 -3.33 6.51 -7.24
CA LEU A 69 -2.47 5.55 -7.89
C LEU A 69 -2.26 6.01 -9.33
N ARG A 70 -1.03 6.41 -9.64
CA ARG A 70 -0.68 6.89 -10.98
C ARG A 70 -0.26 5.70 -11.83
N ILE A 71 -0.92 5.52 -12.95
CA ILE A 71 -0.70 4.38 -13.82
C ILE A 71 -0.13 4.84 -15.15
N MET A 72 0.94 4.17 -15.59
CA MET A 72 1.56 4.41 -16.88
C MET A 72 1.29 3.19 -17.75
N GLU A 73 0.24 3.24 -18.56
CA GLU A 73 -0.12 2.11 -19.40
C GLU A 73 0.75 1.96 -20.62
N ASP A 74 1.14 3.07 -21.21
CA ASP A 74 1.79 3.06 -22.51
C ASP A 74 2.70 4.29 -22.62
N GLU A 75 3.86 4.11 -23.22
CA GLU A 75 4.84 5.20 -23.36
C GLU A 75 4.32 6.38 -24.18
N GLY A 76 3.39 6.14 -25.10
CA GLY A 76 2.85 7.19 -25.94
C GLY A 76 1.72 7.98 -25.31
N HIS A 77 1.31 7.64 -24.10
CA HIS A 77 0.17 8.26 -23.44
C HIS A 77 0.55 8.85 -22.10
N PRO A 78 -0.12 9.93 -21.68
CA PRO A 78 0.14 10.48 -20.34
C PRO A 78 -0.34 9.52 -19.26
N PRO A 79 0.24 9.62 -18.07
CA PRO A 79 -0.21 8.80 -16.94
C PRO A 79 -1.68 9.03 -16.61
N VAL A 80 -2.32 8.01 -16.08
CA VAL A 80 -3.69 8.08 -15.60
C VAL A 80 -3.68 8.03 -14.09
N ASP A 81 -4.36 8.96 -13.46
CA ASP A 81 -4.46 9.01 -12.01
C ASP A 81 -5.79 8.43 -11.55
N LEU A 82 -5.71 7.40 -10.72
CA LEU A 82 -6.88 6.79 -10.11
C LEU A 82 -6.92 7.18 -8.64
N GLU A 83 -7.96 7.87 -8.24
CA GLU A 83 -8.13 8.21 -6.83
C GLU A 83 -8.77 7.05 -6.10
N ILE A 84 -8.19 6.68 -4.95
CA ILE A 84 -8.74 5.66 -4.06
C ILE A 84 -9.04 6.33 -2.73
N ARG A 85 -10.31 6.38 -2.37
CA ARG A 85 -10.79 7.08 -1.18
C ARG A 85 -11.06 6.11 -0.05
N ALA A 86 -11.22 6.66 1.14
CA ALA A 86 -11.55 5.86 2.33
C ALA A 86 -12.72 4.91 2.05
N GLY A 87 -12.52 3.65 2.38
CA GLY A 87 -13.50 2.61 2.16
C GLY A 87 -13.42 1.93 0.80
N GLU A 88 -12.61 2.47 -0.12
CA GLU A 88 -12.49 1.88 -1.46
C GLU A 88 -11.33 0.91 -1.56
N VAL A 89 -11.48 -0.06 -2.43
CA VAL A 89 -10.45 -1.07 -2.70
C VAL A 89 -10.17 -1.11 -4.19
N PHE A 90 -8.95 -1.54 -4.53
CA PHE A 90 -8.55 -1.66 -5.93
C PHE A 90 -7.54 -2.80 -6.06
N LEU A 91 -7.75 -3.66 -7.04
CA LEU A 91 -6.78 -4.70 -7.36
C LEU A 91 -6.06 -4.31 -8.64
N LEU A 92 -4.78 -4.02 -8.51
CA LEU A 92 -3.93 -3.69 -9.65
C LEU A 92 -3.47 -4.97 -10.32
N PRO A 93 -3.74 -5.16 -11.62
CA PRO A 93 -3.25 -6.34 -12.32
C PRO A 93 -1.73 -6.38 -12.41
N PRO A 94 -1.15 -7.56 -12.62
CA PRO A 94 0.30 -7.67 -12.74
C PRO A 94 0.83 -6.95 -14.00
N GLY A 95 2.08 -6.52 -13.91
CA GLY A 95 2.78 -5.99 -15.08
C GLY A 95 2.43 -4.57 -15.47
N ILE A 96 1.75 -3.83 -14.63
CA ILE A 96 1.37 -2.45 -14.92
C ILE A 96 2.27 -1.51 -14.12
N ARG A 97 2.97 -0.63 -14.81
CA ARG A 97 3.83 0.37 -14.14
C ARG A 97 2.95 1.36 -13.41
N HIS A 98 3.29 1.62 -12.17
CA HIS A 98 2.47 2.47 -11.31
C HIS A 98 3.31 3.19 -10.27
N SER A 99 2.77 4.28 -9.75
CA SER A 99 3.42 5.06 -8.70
C SER A 99 2.35 5.50 -7.69
N PRO A 100 2.39 4.97 -6.47
CA PRO A 100 1.45 5.40 -5.43
C PRO A 100 1.80 6.81 -4.97
N GLN A 101 0.83 7.72 -5.03
CA GLN A 101 0.98 9.09 -4.59
C GLN A 101 0.15 9.27 -3.32
N ARG A 102 0.81 9.45 -2.21
CA ARG A 102 0.15 9.56 -0.91
C ARG A 102 0.40 10.95 -0.32
N ALA A 103 -0.12 11.96 -1.03
CA ALA A 103 0.07 13.34 -0.64
C ALA A 103 -0.76 13.75 0.57
N ASP A 104 -1.88 13.07 0.82
CA ASP A 104 -2.74 13.38 1.96
C ASP A 104 -2.04 12.96 3.26
N PRO A 105 -1.66 13.90 4.13
CA PRO A 105 -0.94 13.55 5.36
C PRO A 105 -1.79 12.76 6.36
N ASP A 106 -3.10 12.78 6.22
CA ASP A 106 -4.00 12.02 7.07
C ASP A 106 -4.43 10.71 6.44
N GLY A 107 -3.92 10.39 5.25
CA GLY A 107 -4.27 9.16 4.57
C GLY A 107 -3.65 7.94 5.23
N ILE A 108 -4.42 6.88 5.30
CA ILE A 108 -3.96 5.59 5.80
C ILE A 108 -4.53 4.51 4.90
N GLY A 109 -3.65 3.67 4.38
CA GLY A 109 -4.03 2.59 3.50
C GLY A 109 -3.48 1.26 3.94
N LEU A 110 -4.07 0.20 3.43
CA LEU A 110 -3.57 -1.15 3.56
C LEU A 110 -3.18 -1.63 2.18
N VAL A 111 -1.98 -2.15 2.06
CA VAL A 111 -1.48 -2.68 0.79
C VAL A 111 -1.11 -4.13 1.01
N VAL A 112 -1.56 -4.98 0.10
CA VAL A 112 -1.21 -6.40 0.11
C VAL A 112 -0.55 -6.71 -1.21
N GLU A 113 0.66 -7.26 -1.13
CA GLU A 113 1.41 -7.65 -2.33
C GLU A 113 2.23 -8.89 -2.03
N TYR A 114 2.78 -9.50 -3.06
CA TYR A 114 3.66 -10.63 -2.88
C TYR A 114 5.09 -10.16 -2.68
N ALA A 115 5.81 -10.86 -1.81
CA ALA A 115 7.23 -10.61 -1.65
C ALA A 115 7.93 -10.93 -2.97
N ARG A 116 8.92 -10.11 -3.34
CA ARG A 116 9.65 -10.36 -4.56
C ARG A 116 10.59 -11.53 -4.36
N PRO A 117 10.76 -12.37 -5.39
CA PRO A 117 11.75 -13.44 -5.30
C PRO A 117 13.14 -12.87 -5.10
N GLU A 118 14.00 -13.65 -4.48
CA GLU A 118 15.39 -13.29 -4.31
C GLU A 118 16.06 -13.00 -5.64
N GLY A 119 16.89 -12.02 -5.65
CA GLY A 119 17.63 -11.71 -6.86
C GLY A 119 17.25 -10.47 -7.55
#